data_744750acbbeb723d10268a67b70d36bf
#
_entry.id   744750acbbeb723d10268a67b70d36bf
#
_cell.length_a   1.000
_cell.length_b   1.000
_cell.length_c   1.000
_cell.angle_alpha   90.00
_cell.angle_beta   90.00
_cell.angle_gamma   90.00
#
_symmetry.space_group_name_H-M   'P 1'
#
loop_
_entity.id
_entity.type
_entity.pdbx_description
1 polymer ?
#
loop_
_entity_poly.entity_id
_entity_poly.type
_entity_poly.pdbx_seq_one_letter_code
_entity_poly.pdbx_strand_id
1 'polypeptide(L)'
;MVDLPSQPLGNIDPEFQKIALETGEWTYGLSGTSTREKLLLNLANDVCREHFGLAFRLHVQAALSHGVPISDVLGVVRFIGPYAGYPAAADALERLGAVAAELGIDLRSVAAEASVDGSSKLPDKHLRPDEGFETTDEWLASFIASRIERSWSVPGLSTRERAYLALTADVAQQTLGDSFRVHVRLARESGANPEEIRDVVRFLAECGIAKAAAALRELDTILEAI
;
A
#
# COMPACT_ATOMS: atom_id res chain seq x y z
N MET A 1 14.60 -8.94 -10.76
CA MET A 1 14.90 -7.48 -10.67
C MET A 1 13.75 -6.73 -11.31
N VAL A 2 13.21 -5.71 -10.66
CA VAL A 2 12.19 -4.85 -11.28
C VAL A 2 12.91 -3.90 -12.23
N ASP A 3 12.55 -3.98 -13.51
CA ASP A 3 13.14 -3.11 -14.53
C ASP A 3 12.51 -1.72 -14.40
N LEU A 4 13.29 -0.74 -14.00
CA LEU A 4 12.85 0.64 -13.98
C LEU A 4 12.93 1.23 -15.38
N PRO A 5 11.84 1.77 -15.92
CA PRO A 5 11.79 2.27 -17.31
C PRO A 5 12.70 3.48 -17.55
N SER A 6 13.26 4.08 -16.51
CA SER A 6 14.26 5.15 -16.60
C SER A 6 15.13 5.21 -15.34
N GLN A 7 16.35 5.70 -15.46
CA GLN A 7 17.30 5.89 -14.36
C GLN A 7 17.71 7.38 -14.27
N PRO A 8 16.77 8.29 -13.97
CA PRO A 8 17.01 9.73 -14.08
C PRO A 8 18.03 10.26 -13.07
N LEU A 9 18.24 9.56 -11.95
CA LEU A 9 19.15 9.99 -10.87
C LEU A 9 20.61 9.85 -11.26
N GLY A 10 20.97 8.92 -12.17
CA GLY A 10 22.34 8.72 -12.61
C GLY A 10 22.93 9.92 -13.35
N ASN A 11 22.09 10.80 -13.91
CA ASN A 11 22.53 12.04 -14.54
C ASN A 11 22.83 13.16 -13.52
N ILE A 12 22.41 12.98 -12.26
CA ILE A 12 22.61 13.94 -11.16
C ILE A 12 23.71 13.44 -10.23
N ASP A 13 23.54 12.20 -9.73
CA ASP A 13 24.47 11.52 -8.83
C ASP A 13 24.50 10.01 -9.16
N PRO A 14 25.53 9.58 -9.91
CA PRO A 14 25.69 8.17 -10.27
C PRO A 14 25.88 7.24 -9.07
N GLU A 15 26.52 7.72 -7.98
CA GLU A 15 26.73 6.90 -6.78
C GLU A 15 25.42 6.70 -6.03
N PHE A 16 24.59 7.75 -5.89
CA PHE A 16 23.27 7.61 -5.31
C PHE A 16 22.38 6.66 -6.14
N GLN A 17 22.43 6.76 -7.47
CA GLN A 17 21.72 5.82 -8.37
C GLN A 17 22.12 4.37 -8.11
N LYS A 18 23.42 4.11 -7.93
CA LYS A 18 23.93 2.77 -7.63
C LYS A 18 23.42 2.27 -6.27
N ILE A 19 23.51 3.08 -5.23
CA ILE A 19 22.98 2.74 -3.88
C ILE A 19 21.48 2.44 -3.93
N ALA A 20 20.71 3.22 -4.68
CA ALA A 20 19.27 3.00 -4.84
C ALA A 20 18.95 1.66 -5.54
N LEU A 21 19.72 1.32 -6.58
CA LEU A 21 19.57 0.03 -7.28
C LEU A 21 19.95 -1.15 -6.40
N GLU A 22 21.06 -1.08 -5.68
CA GLU A 22 21.48 -2.11 -4.71
C GLU A 22 20.42 -2.30 -3.62
N THR A 23 19.83 -1.21 -3.10
CA THR A 23 18.74 -1.26 -2.12
C THR A 23 17.53 -1.98 -2.70
N GLY A 24 17.13 -1.66 -3.93
CA GLY A 24 16.05 -2.34 -4.63
C GLY A 24 16.33 -3.84 -4.86
N GLU A 25 17.57 -4.23 -5.18
CA GLU A 25 17.94 -5.64 -5.30
C GLU A 25 17.70 -6.41 -3.99
N TRP A 26 18.05 -5.82 -2.86
CA TRP A 26 17.82 -6.42 -1.55
C TRP A 26 16.33 -6.57 -1.23
N THR A 27 15.55 -5.53 -1.41
CA THR A 27 14.13 -5.53 -1.01
C THR A 27 13.27 -6.35 -1.97
N TYR A 28 13.49 -6.22 -3.28
CA TYR A 28 12.79 -7.05 -4.26
C TYR A 28 13.26 -8.51 -4.26
N GLY A 29 14.43 -8.81 -3.72
CA GLY A 29 14.93 -10.17 -3.51
C GLY A 29 14.21 -10.97 -2.41
N LEU A 30 13.42 -10.33 -1.55
CA LEU A 30 12.60 -11.00 -0.55
C LEU A 30 11.58 -11.94 -1.22
N SER A 31 11.45 -13.17 -0.74
CA SER A 31 10.67 -14.21 -1.40
C SER A 31 9.22 -14.35 -0.92
N GLY A 32 8.90 -13.79 0.26
CA GLY A 32 7.58 -13.93 0.87
C GLY A 32 6.49 -13.05 0.25
N THR A 33 6.85 -12.10 -0.61
CA THR A 33 5.92 -11.24 -1.34
C THR A 33 6.20 -11.28 -2.83
N SER A 34 5.14 -11.28 -3.65
CA SER A 34 5.25 -11.22 -5.11
C SER A 34 5.72 -9.83 -5.58
N THR A 35 6.23 -9.76 -6.83
CA THR A 35 6.57 -8.47 -7.45
C THR A 35 5.35 -7.53 -7.49
N ARG A 36 4.18 -8.05 -7.80
CA ARG A 36 2.93 -7.26 -7.79
C ARG A 36 2.65 -6.68 -6.41
N GLU A 37 2.70 -7.49 -5.35
CA GLU A 37 2.48 -7.03 -3.98
C GLU A 37 3.48 -5.91 -3.63
N LYS A 38 4.76 -6.08 -3.88
CA LYS A 38 5.80 -5.06 -3.63
C LYS A 38 5.54 -3.74 -4.33
N LEU A 39 5.11 -3.78 -5.59
CA LEU A 39 4.76 -2.59 -6.35
C LEU A 39 3.53 -1.87 -5.75
N LEU A 40 2.53 -2.62 -5.27
CA LEU A 40 1.39 -2.04 -4.57
C LEU A 40 1.80 -1.44 -3.21
N LEU A 41 2.72 -2.09 -2.47
CA LEU A 41 3.24 -1.55 -1.20
C LEU A 41 3.96 -0.21 -1.40
N ASN A 42 4.80 -0.09 -2.45
CA ASN A 42 5.47 1.17 -2.77
C ASN A 42 4.47 2.29 -3.04
N LEU A 43 3.44 2.02 -3.85
CA LEU A 43 2.39 3.01 -4.14
C LEU A 43 1.64 3.44 -2.88
N ALA A 44 1.29 2.49 -2.00
CA ALA A 44 0.62 2.80 -0.74
C ALA A 44 1.53 3.62 0.19
N ASN A 45 2.80 3.26 0.30
CA ASN A 45 3.78 4.02 1.08
C ASN A 45 3.95 5.46 0.54
N ASP A 46 4.01 5.63 -0.78
CA ASP A 46 4.11 6.95 -1.40
C ASP A 46 2.92 7.84 -1.01
N VAL A 47 1.70 7.29 -1.03
CA VAL A 47 0.51 8.04 -0.61
C VAL A 47 0.58 8.38 0.88
N CYS A 48 0.92 7.41 1.75
CA CYS A 48 1.04 7.64 3.19
C CYS A 48 2.14 8.63 3.58
N ARG A 49 3.13 8.83 2.70
CA ARG A 49 4.29 9.71 2.91
C ARG A 49 4.24 10.98 2.05
N GLU A 50 3.18 11.14 1.25
CA GLU A 50 3.01 12.28 0.34
C GLU A 50 4.17 12.44 -0.66
N HIS A 51 4.74 11.31 -1.11
CA HIS A 51 5.87 11.29 -2.03
C HIS A 51 5.42 11.33 -3.50
N PHE A 52 4.72 12.38 -3.93
CA PHE A 52 4.10 12.47 -5.26
C PHE A 52 5.03 12.97 -6.38
N GLY A 53 6.33 13.04 -6.11
CA GLY A 53 7.35 13.45 -7.08
C GLY A 53 7.82 12.30 -7.97
N LEU A 54 9.15 12.20 -8.09
CA LEU A 54 9.82 11.20 -8.93
C LEU A 54 9.50 9.76 -8.50
N ALA A 55 9.52 9.48 -7.19
CA ALA A 55 9.29 8.12 -6.68
C ALA A 55 7.93 7.60 -7.12
N PHE A 56 6.84 8.30 -6.85
CA PHE A 56 5.49 7.91 -7.26
C PHE A 56 5.38 7.65 -8.77
N ARG A 57 5.96 8.54 -9.60
CA ARG A 57 5.97 8.36 -11.05
C ARG A 57 6.67 7.07 -11.45
N LEU A 58 7.85 6.80 -10.90
CA LEU A 58 8.61 5.58 -11.19
C LEU A 58 7.87 4.33 -10.72
N HIS A 59 7.24 4.37 -9.54
CA HIS A 59 6.47 3.24 -9.01
C HIS A 59 5.21 2.96 -9.85
N VAL A 60 4.49 3.99 -10.33
CA VAL A 60 3.38 3.81 -11.27
C VAL A 60 3.87 3.18 -12.56
N GLN A 61 4.95 3.70 -13.16
CA GLN A 61 5.52 3.16 -14.40
C GLN A 61 6.01 1.72 -14.23
N ALA A 62 6.68 1.42 -13.12
CA ALA A 62 7.12 0.06 -12.80
C ALA A 62 5.92 -0.89 -12.62
N ALA A 63 4.87 -0.47 -11.93
CA ALA A 63 3.66 -1.27 -11.77
C ALA A 63 3.04 -1.62 -13.14
N LEU A 64 2.86 -0.65 -14.01
CA LEU A 64 2.31 -0.86 -15.35
C LEU A 64 3.19 -1.76 -16.21
N SER A 65 4.52 -1.57 -16.20
CA SER A 65 5.48 -2.38 -16.98
C SER A 65 5.53 -3.85 -16.51
N HIS A 66 5.17 -4.11 -15.25
CA HIS A 66 5.07 -5.47 -14.70
C HIS A 66 3.63 -6.03 -14.72
N GLY A 67 2.76 -5.45 -15.53
CA GLY A 67 1.41 -5.96 -15.79
C GLY A 67 0.38 -5.68 -14.69
N VAL A 68 0.66 -4.77 -13.75
CA VAL A 68 -0.35 -4.28 -12.80
C VAL A 68 -1.28 -3.32 -13.56
N PRO A 69 -2.58 -3.60 -13.67
CA PRO A 69 -3.51 -2.69 -14.35
C PRO A 69 -3.58 -1.33 -13.64
N ILE A 70 -3.74 -0.26 -14.41
CA ILE A 70 -3.90 1.08 -13.81
C ILE A 70 -5.16 1.21 -12.95
N SER A 71 -6.18 0.39 -13.20
CA SER A 71 -7.36 0.25 -12.34
C SER A 71 -7.00 -0.21 -10.93
N ASP A 72 -6.00 -1.09 -10.79
CA ASP A 72 -5.55 -1.58 -9.50
C ASP A 72 -4.67 -0.54 -8.79
N VAL A 73 -3.85 0.22 -9.54
CA VAL A 73 -3.14 1.40 -9.01
C VAL A 73 -4.15 2.42 -8.46
N LEU A 74 -5.22 2.70 -9.20
CA LEU A 74 -6.33 3.52 -8.74
C LEU A 74 -7.00 2.91 -7.50
N GLY A 75 -7.13 1.58 -7.48
CA GLY A 75 -7.62 0.81 -6.34
C GLY A 75 -6.79 1.05 -5.07
N VAL A 76 -5.45 1.07 -5.18
CA VAL A 76 -4.56 1.40 -4.05
C VAL A 76 -4.85 2.81 -3.51
N VAL A 77 -4.94 3.82 -4.38
CA VAL A 77 -5.22 5.20 -3.94
C VAL A 77 -6.57 5.29 -3.22
N ARG A 78 -7.60 4.62 -3.74
CA ARG A 78 -8.93 4.55 -3.12
C ARG A 78 -8.92 3.81 -1.78
N PHE A 79 -8.19 2.70 -1.72
CA PHE A 79 -8.07 1.88 -0.52
C PHE A 79 -7.37 2.63 0.60
N ILE A 80 -6.24 3.27 0.29
CA ILE A 80 -5.37 3.88 1.31
C ILE A 80 -5.92 5.22 1.82
N GLY A 81 -6.90 5.82 1.15
CA GLY A 81 -7.46 7.13 1.48
C GLY A 81 -7.86 7.33 2.95
N PRO A 82 -8.62 6.43 3.60
CA PRO A 82 -8.96 6.58 5.02
C PRO A 82 -7.75 6.40 5.96
N TYR A 83 -6.71 5.71 5.54
CA TYR A 83 -5.49 5.48 6.33
C TYR A 83 -4.50 6.64 6.21
N ALA A 84 -4.23 7.10 4.98
CA ALA A 84 -3.29 8.19 4.69
C ALA A 84 -3.89 9.58 4.91
N GLY A 85 -5.21 9.67 4.89
CA GLY A 85 -5.97 10.91 4.82
C GLY A 85 -6.42 11.23 3.39
N TYR A 86 -7.67 11.67 3.25
CA TYR A 86 -8.25 12.01 1.94
C TYR A 86 -7.52 13.13 1.18
N PRO A 87 -6.94 14.16 1.84
CA PRO A 87 -6.10 15.14 1.13
C PRO A 87 -4.91 14.51 0.42
N ALA A 88 -4.14 13.66 1.11
CA ALA A 88 -3.02 12.92 0.51
C ALA A 88 -3.48 12.01 -0.65
N ALA A 89 -4.61 11.33 -0.49
CA ALA A 89 -5.17 10.52 -1.56
C ALA A 89 -5.65 11.36 -2.77
N ALA A 90 -6.13 12.60 -2.55
CA ALA A 90 -6.51 13.52 -3.62
C ALA A 90 -5.28 13.97 -4.42
N ASP A 91 -4.19 14.35 -3.77
CA ASP A 91 -2.93 14.73 -4.42
C ASP A 91 -2.32 13.54 -5.18
N ALA A 92 -2.38 12.34 -4.61
CA ALA A 92 -1.98 11.11 -5.30
C ALA A 92 -2.82 10.86 -6.57
N LEU A 93 -4.13 11.09 -6.49
CA LEU A 93 -5.04 10.92 -7.63
C LEU A 93 -4.75 11.96 -8.74
N GLU A 94 -4.49 13.21 -8.38
CA GLU A 94 -4.07 14.25 -9.34
C GLU A 94 -2.77 13.84 -10.04
N ARG A 95 -1.79 13.40 -9.26
CA ARG A 95 -0.50 12.94 -9.81
C ARG A 95 -0.65 11.70 -10.69
N LEU A 96 -1.46 10.73 -10.28
CA LEU A 96 -1.78 9.56 -11.09
C LEU A 96 -2.42 9.96 -12.43
N GLY A 97 -3.33 10.94 -12.41
CA GLY A 97 -3.93 11.51 -13.62
C GLY A 97 -2.90 12.10 -14.57
N ALA A 98 -1.93 12.85 -14.04
CA ALA A 98 -0.83 13.41 -14.84
C ALA A 98 0.05 12.32 -15.46
N VAL A 99 0.43 11.30 -14.69
CA VAL A 99 1.22 10.16 -15.20
C VAL A 99 0.46 9.35 -16.24
N ALA A 100 -0.83 9.11 -16.03
CA ALA A 100 -1.70 8.42 -16.98
C ALA A 100 -1.78 9.18 -18.32
N ALA A 101 -1.95 10.51 -18.27
CA ALA A 101 -1.99 11.36 -19.46
C ALA A 101 -0.67 11.32 -20.24
N GLU A 102 0.50 11.36 -19.56
CA GLU A 102 1.81 11.19 -20.19
C GLU A 102 1.93 9.85 -20.95
N LEU A 103 1.24 8.81 -20.48
CA LEU A 103 1.22 7.46 -21.07
C LEU A 103 0.06 7.25 -22.06
N GLY A 104 -0.74 8.26 -22.34
CA GLY A 104 -1.88 8.19 -23.26
C GLY A 104 -3.07 7.38 -22.70
N ILE A 105 -3.18 7.24 -21.37
CA ILE A 105 -4.24 6.49 -20.70
C ILE A 105 -5.32 7.46 -20.23
N ASP A 106 -6.59 7.22 -20.62
CA ASP A 106 -7.75 7.92 -20.08
C ASP A 106 -8.14 7.37 -18.69
N LEU A 107 -7.55 7.93 -17.65
CA LEU A 107 -7.83 7.52 -16.28
C LEU A 107 -9.31 7.73 -15.89
N ARG A 108 -10.00 8.68 -16.51
CA ARG A 108 -11.42 8.95 -16.23
C ARG A 108 -12.31 7.81 -16.69
N SER A 109 -12.07 7.27 -17.89
CA SER A 109 -12.77 6.08 -18.39
C SER A 109 -12.49 4.87 -17.50
N VAL A 110 -11.22 4.63 -17.13
CA VAL A 110 -10.83 3.56 -16.19
C VAL A 110 -11.54 3.72 -14.86
N ALA A 111 -11.62 4.94 -14.33
CA ALA A 111 -12.28 5.21 -13.05
C ALA A 111 -13.78 4.97 -13.08
N ALA A 112 -14.43 5.21 -14.23
CA ALA A 112 -15.85 4.94 -14.41
C ALA A 112 -16.15 3.44 -14.50
N GLU A 113 -15.32 2.66 -15.20
CA GLU A 113 -15.43 1.21 -15.29
C GLU A 113 -15.13 0.51 -13.94
N ALA A 114 -14.14 1.03 -13.20
CA ALA A 114 -13.77 0.55 -11.87
C ALA A 114 -14.61 1.22 -10.76
N SER A 115 -15.77 1.78 -11.09
CA SER A 115 -16.65 2.39 -10.08
C SER A 115 -17.21 1.29 -9.17
N VAL A 116 -17.07 1.51 -7.86
CA VAL A 116 -17.74 0.68 -6.85
C VAL A 116 -19.22 1.02 -6.95
N ASP A 117 -20.02 0.16 -7.58
CA ASP A 117 -21.46 0.23 -7.37
C ASP A 117 -21.72 -0.02 -5.87
N GLY A 118 -22.74 0.59 -5.30
CA GLY A 118 -23.02 0.48 -3.85
C GLY A 118 -23.35 -0.95 -3.37
N SER A 119 -23.20 -1.96 -4.25
CA SER A 119 -23.40 -3.40 -3.99
C SER A 119 -22.11 -4.13 -3.62
N SER A 120 -20.94 -3.48 -3.73
CA SER A 120 -19.66 -4.09 -3.35
C SER A 120 -19.63 -4.33 -1.84
N LYS A 121 -19.87 -5.57 -1.44
CA LYS A 121 -19.81 -6.02 -0.04
C LYS A 121 -18.38 -6.36 0.33
N LEU A 122 -18.05 -6.26 1.62
CA LEU A 122 -16.83 -6.87 2.14
C LEU A 122 -16.67 -8.29 1.58
N PRO A 123 -15.47 -8.65 1.10
CA PRO A 123 -15.22 -9.99 0.52
C PRO A 123 -15.58 -11.13 1.47
N ASP A 124 -15.45 -10.88 2.78
CA ASP A 124 -15.86 -11.78 3.85
C ASP A 124 -16.55 -10.98 4.97
N LYS A 125 -17.73 -11.44 5.38
CA LYS A 125 -18.52 -10.83 6.46
C LYS A 125 -17.87 -10.99 7.84
N HIS A 126 -16.92 -11.89 7.99
CA HIS A 126 -16.19 -12.12 9.24
C HIS A 126 -14.97 -11.18 9.40
N LEU A 127 -14.54 -10.52 8.32
CA LEU A 127 -13.46 -9.55 8.39
C LEU A 127 -13.93 -8.28 9.13
N ARG A 128 -13.21 -7.92 10.16
CA ARG A 128 -13.49 -6.73 10.98
C ARG A 128 -12.27 -5.79 10.96
N PRO A 129 -12.02 -5.14 9.81
CA PRO A 129 -10.88 -4.24 9.68
C PRO A 129 -11.00 -2.95 10.50
N ASP A 130 -12.20 -2.65 10.98
CA ASP A 130 -12.53 -1.51 11.85
C ASP A 130 -12.17 -1.74 13.33
N GLU A 131 -11.98 -2.98 13.77
CA GLU A 131 -11.68 -3.31 15.19
C GLU A 131 -10.39 -2.64 15.72
N GLY A 132 -9.45 -2.28 14.88
CA GLY A 132 -8.23 -1.57 15.27
C GLY A 132 -8.41 -0.08 15.56
N PHE A 133 -9.62 0.45 15.43
CA PHE A 133 -9.93 1.88 15.54
C PHE A 133 -11.07 2.16 16.53
N GLU A 134 -11.20 1.35 17.57
CA GLU A 134 -12.27 1.49 18.55
C GLU A 134 -12.24 2.86 19.25
N THR A 135 -13.42 3.45 19.41
CA THR A 135 -13.62 4.74 20.08
C THR A 135 -14.99 4.77 20.74
N THR A 136 -15.11 5.54 21.82
CA THR A 136 -16.37 5.80 22.52
C THR A 136 -17.19 6.94 21.91
N ASP A 137 -16.61 7.68 20.95
CA ASP A 137 -17.30 8.72 20.20
C ASP A 137 -18.16 8.10 19.09
N GLU A 138 -19.49 8.20 19.22
CA GLU A 138 -20.45 7.56 18.31
C GLU A 138 -20.34 8.07 16.86
N TRP A 139 -20.07 9.37 16.68
CA TRP A 139 -19.90 9.93 15.35
C TRP A 139 -18.66 9.37 14.68
N LEU A 140 -17.52 9.37 15.39
CA LEU A 140 -16.25 8.88 14.88
C LEU A 140 -16.33 7.37 14.62
N ALA A 141 -16.94 6.58 15.50
CA ALA A 141 -17.16 5.15 15.30
C ALA A 141 -17.94 4.87 14.00
N SER A 142 -19.04 5.60 13.78
CA SER A 142 -19.86 5.48 12.56
C SER A 142 -19.08 5.90 11.30
N PHE A 143 -18.29 6.97 11.39
CA PHE A 143 -17.43 7.42 10.30
C PHE A 143 -16.37 6.38 9.94
N ILE A 144 -15.65 5.86 10.95
CA ILE A 144 -14.62 4.82 10.76
C ILE A 144 -15.24 3.59 10.09
N ALA A 145 -16.29 3.02 10.65
CA ALA A 145 -16.94 1.82 10.12
C ALA A 145 -17.33 2.02 8.64
N SER A 146 -17.99 3.13 8.33
CA SER A 146 -18.40 3.45 6.95
C SER A 146 -17.21 3.62 5.98
N ARG A 147 -16.13 4.28 6.41
CA ARG A 147 -14.98 4.55 5.53
C ARG A 147 -14.11 3.32 5.33
N ILE A 148 -13.89 2.54 6.39
CA ILE A 148 -13.15 1.29 6.33
C ILE A 148 -13.90 0.25 5.49
N GLU A 149 -15.20 0.05 5.72
CA GLU A 149 -16.02 -0.85 4.89
C GLU A 149 -15.92 -0.48 3.40
N ARG A 150 -16.06 0.80 3.08
CA ARG A 150 -15.96 1.29 1.71
C ARG A 150 -14.59 1.03 1.10
N SER A 151 -13.51 1.28 1.84
CA SER A 151 -12.14 1.04 1.43
C SER A 151 -11.90 -0.45 1.17
N TRP A 152 -12.30 -1.33 2.08
CA TRP A 152 -12.11 -2.77 1.94
C TRP A 152 -12.98 -3.41 0.85
N SER A 153 -13.95 -2.67 0.34
CA SER A 153 -14.81 -3.09 -0.79
C SER A 153 -14.30 -2.64 -2.17
N VAL A 154 -13.16 -1.92 -2.24
CA VAL A 154 -12.57 -1.46 -3.51
C VAL A 154 -12.23 -2.67 -4.40
N PRO A 155 -12.65 -2.71 -5.67
CA PRO A 155 -12.34 -3.82 -6.58
C PRO A 155 -10.85 -3.85 -6.98
N GLY A 156 -10.40 -4.97 -7.56
CA GLY A 156 -9.05 -5.14 -8.12
C GLY A 156 -7.99 -5.57 -7.12
N LEU A 157 -8.26 -5.49 -5.82
CA LEU A 157 -7.35 -5.92 -4.76
C LEU A 157 -7.88 -7.16 -4.04
N SER A 158 -7.04 -8.15 -3.82
CA SER A 158 -7.35 -9.31 -2.97
C SER A 158 -7.40 -8.92 -1.49
N THR A 159 -8.02 -9.73 -0.64
CA THR A 159 -8.02 -9.53 0.82
C THR A 159 -6.61 -9.47 1.39
N ARG A 160 -5.72 -10.33 0.91
CA ARG A 160 -4.30 -10.36 1.28
C ARG A 160 -3.59 -9.06 0.91
N GLU A 161 -3.78 -8.57 -0.31
CA GLU A 161 -3.19 -7.30 -0.75
C GLU A 161 -3.69 -6.13 0.12
N ARG A 162 -5.00 -6.07 0.42
CA ARG A 162 -5.55 -5.05 1.32
C ARG A 162 -4.93 -5.09 2.71
N ALA A 163 -4.77 -6.28 3.29
CA ALA A 163 -4.12 -6.42 4.59
C ALA A 163 -2.66 -5.93 4.55
N TYR A 164 -1.94 -6.22 3.49
CA TYR A 164 -0.57 -5.76 3.29
C TYR A 164 -0.48 -4.24 3.08
N LEU A 165 -1.41 -3.65 2.34
CA LEU A 165 -1.50 -2.19 2.17
C LEU A 165 -1.83 -1.49 3.49
N ALA A 166 -2.71 -2.08 4.32
CA ALA A 166 -3.03 -1.56 5.64
C ALA A 166 -1.82 -1.63 6.59
N LEU A 167 -1.09 -2.76 6.59
CA LEU A 167 0.20 -2.88 7.29
C LEU A 167 1.21 -1.84 6.81
N THR A 168 1.25 -1.56 5.51
CA THR A 168 2.11 -0.51 4.94
C THR A 168 1.76 0.86 5.51
N ALA A 169 0.48 1.19 5.63
CA ALA A 169 0.05 2.44 6.27
C ALA A 169 0.49 2.52 7.73
N ASP A 170 0.31 1.44 8.51
CA ASP A 170 0.75 1.40 9.91
C ASP A 170 2.26 1.62 10.04
N VAL A 171 3.06 0.95 9.23
CA VAL A 171 4.53 1.12 9.22
C VAL A 171 4.92 2.54 8.79
N ALA A 172 4.32 3.06 7.72
CA ALA A 172 4.62 4.38 7.21
C ALA A 172 4.30 5.49 8.22
N GLN A 173 3.18 5.35 8.96
CA GLN A 173 2.70 6.33 9.94
C GLN A 173 3.11 6.01 11.39
N GLN A 174 3.67 4.82 11.62
CA GLN A 174 4.06 4.33 12.96
C GLN A 174 2.86 4.16 13.91
N THR A 175 1.71 3.75 13.37
CA THR A 175 0.52 3.36 14.13
C THR A 175 0.60 1.88 14.51
N LEU A 176 1.59 1.54 15.32
CA LEU A 176 1.97 0.15 15.61
C LEU A 176 1.18 -0.49 16.77
N GLY A 177 0.05 0.10 17.16
CA GLY A 177 -0.82 -0.40 18.23
C GLY A 177 -1.89 -1.38 17.73
N ASP A 178 -3.14 -1.12 18.13
CA ASP A 178 -4.28 -2.02 17.87
C ASP A 178 -4.57 -2.18 16.37
N SER A 179 -4.46 -1.10 15.57
CA SER A 179 -4.63 -1.18 14.12
C SER A 179 -3.64 -2.15 13.49
N PHE A 180 -2.37 -2.04 13.85
CA PHE A 180 -1.31 -2.92 13.34
C PHE A 180 -1.58 -4.38 13.70
N ARG A 181 -1.99 -4.65 14.95
CA ARG A 181 -2.37 -6.00 15.41
C ARG A 181 -3.52 -6.58 14.61
N VAL A 182 -4.57 -5.77 14.37
CA VAL A 182 -5.71 -6.19 13.54
C VAL A 182 -5.28 -6.47 12.10
N HIS A 183 -4.43 -5.64 11.50
CA HIS A 183 -3.98 -5.86 10.13
C HIS A 183 -3.05 -7.07 10.00
N VAL A 184 -2.22 -7.38 11.02
CA VAL A 184 -1.46 -8.65 11.09
C VAL A 184 -2.41 -9.85 11.14
N ARG A 185 -3.45 -9.81 11.99
CA ARG A 185 -4.47 -10.87 12.04
C ARG A 185 -5.15 -11.04 10.68
N LEU A 186 -5.60 -9.96 10.05
CA LEU A 186 -6.25 -10.02 8.72
C LEU A 186 -5.32 -10.59 7.64
N ALA A 187 -4.03 -10.27 7.68
CA ALA A 187 -3.04 -10.89 6.81
C ALA A 187 -2.97 -12.41 7.05
N ARG A 188 -2.94 -12.85 8.30
CA ARG A 188 -2.95 -14.27 8.68
C ARG A 188 -4.23 -14.98 8.19
N GLU A 189 -5.39 -14.38 8.44
CA GLU A 189 -6.70 -14.92 8.00
C GLU A 189 -6.82 -14.99 6.48
N SER A 190 -6.13 -14.11 5.74
CA SER A 190 -6.05 -14.16 4.28
C SER A 190 -5.03 -15.19 3.74
N GLY A 191 -4.44 -16.00 4.61
CA GLY A 191 -3.54 -17.09 4.26
C GLY A 191 -2.06 -16.72 4.24
N ALA A 192 -1.68 -15.52 4.67
CA ALA A 192 -0.27 -15.15 4.80
C ALA A 192 0.39 -15.91 5.97
N ASN A 193 1.57 -16.46 5.75
CA ASN A 193 2.36 -17.03 6.84
C ASN A 193 3.18 -15.93 7.55
N PRO A 194 3.72 -16.21 8.78
CA PRO A 194 4.47 -15.20 9.54
C PRO A 194 5.65 -14.61 8.79
N GLU A 195 6.36 -15.39 7.98
CA GLU A 195 7.54 -14.92 7.26
C GLU A 195 7.18 -14.00 6.09
N GLU A 196 6.07 -14.27 5.41
CA GLU A 196 5.52 -13.40 4.38
C GLU A 196 5.14 -12.02 4.95
N ILE A 197 4.56 -11.98 6.17
CA ILE A 197 4.23 -10.71 6.84
C ILE A 197 5.51 -9.98 7.27
N ARG A 198 6.53 -10.70 7.74
CA ARG A 198 7.85 -10.10 8.01
C ARG A 198 8.46 -9.49 6.76
N ASP A 199 8.31 -10.15 5.62
CA ASP A 199 8.84 -9.64 4.35
C ASP A 199 8.11 -8.37 3.86
N VAL A 200 6.82 -8.18 4.19
CA VAL A 200 6.14 -6.90 4.00
C VAL A 200 6.85 -5.79 4.79
N VAL A 201 7.13 -6.02 6.08
CA VAL A 201 7.79 -5.02 6.93
C VAL A 201 9.24 -4.78 6.51
N ARG A 202 9.99 -5.85 6.16
CA ARG A 202 11.37 -5.76 5.65
C ARG A 202 11.45 -4.96 4.37
N PHE A 203 10.50 -5.18 3.44
CA PHE A 203 10.42 -4.44 2.19
C PHE A 203 10.34 -2.92 2.41
N LEU A 204 9.59 -2.51 3.43
CA LEU A 204 9.44 -1.09 3.77
C LEU A 204 10.70 -0.46 4.42
N ALA A 205 11.77 -1.22 4.64
CA ALA A 205 13.04 -0.66 5.13
C ALA A 205 13.67 0.32 4.13
N GLU A 206 13.44 0.13 2.82
CA GLU A 206 13.87 1.10 1.80
C GLU A 206 13.19 2.48 1.96
N CYS A 207 11.99 2.48 2.55
CA CYS A 207 11.20 3.69 2.80
C CYS A 207 11.54 4.35 4.16
N GLY A 208 12.32 3.66 5.01
CA GLY A 208 12.75 4.20 6.31
C GLY A 208 13.17 3.12 7.29
N ILE A 209 14.47 2.89 7.43
CA ILE A 209 15.08 1.83 8.25
C ILE A 209 14.55 1.83 9.69
N ALA A 210 14.51 3.00 10.35
CA ALA A 210 14.09 3.10 11.75
C ALA A 210 12.62 2.69 11.95
N LYS A 211 11.75 3.06 11.01
CA LYS A 211 10.33 2.72 11.03
C LYS A 211 10.10 1.24 10.83
N ALA A 212 10.77 0.63 9.86
CA ALA A 212 10.70 -0.80 9.61
C ALA A 212 11.25 -1.60 10.81
N ALA A 213 12.36 -1.17 11.41
CA ALA A 213 12.92 -1.82 12.59
C ALA A 213 11.99 -1.75 13.81
N ALA A 214 11.28 -0.63 14.02
CA ALA A 214 10.28 -0.50 15.07
C ALA A 214 9.09 -1.44 14.81
N ALA A 215 8.57 -1.43 13.59
CA ALA A 215 7.45 -2.28 13.19
C ALA A 215 7.79 -3.78 13.28
N LEU A 216 9.02 -4.18 12.94
CA LEU A 216 9.43 -5.57 13.00
C LEU A 216 9.46 -6.09 14.45
N ARG A 217 9.93 -5.27 15.41
CA ARG A 217 9.90 -5.63 16.84
C ARG A 217 8.48 -5.83 17.36
N GLU A 218 7.56 -4.94 16.99
CA GLU A 218 6.15 -5.08 17.39
C GLU A 218 5.49 -6.28 16.70
N LEU A 219 5.79 -6.50 15.41
CA LEU A 219 5.31 -7.67 14.67
C LEU A 219 5.74 -8.97 15.33
N ASP A 220 7.00 -9.11 15.76
CA ASP A 220 7.48 -10.31 16.43
C ASP A 220 6.71 -10.56 17.74
N THR A 221 6.46 -9.52 18.54
CA THR A 221 5.64 -9.61 19.75
C THR A 221 4.21 -10.09 19.46
N ILE A 222 3.59 -9.57 18.37
CA ILE A 222 2.25 -9.98 17.96
C ILE A 222 2.25 -11.44 17.50
N LEU A 223 3.21 -11.84 16.67
CA LEU A 223 3.28 -13.19 16.12
C LEU A 223 3.59 -14.27 17.17
N GLU A 224 4.24 -13.91 18.27
CA GLU A 224 4.45 -14.81 19.42
C GLU A 224 3.17 -15.03 20.25
N ALA A 225 2.21 -14.09 20.15
CA ALA A 225 0.97 -14.10 20.93
C ALA A 225 -0.22 -14.78 20.22
N ILE A 226 -0.10 -15.07 18.92
CA ILE A 226 -1.15 -15.70 18.08
C ILE A 226 -0.68 -17.03 17.48
#